data_7909da2862901ed76947ac80d65f8a11
#
_entry.id   7909da2862901ed76947ac80d65f8a11
#
_cell.length_a   1.000
_cell.length_b   1.000
_cell.length_c   1.000
_cell.angle_alpha   90.00
_cell.angle_beta   90.00
_cell.angle_gamma   90.00
#
_symmetry.space_group_name_H-M   'P 1'
#
loop_
_entity.id
_entity.type
_entity.pdbx_description
1 polymer ?
#
loop_
_entity_poly.entity_id
_entity_poly.type
_entity_poly.pdbx_seq_one_letter_code
_entity_poly.pdbx_strand_id
1 'polypeptide(L)'
;MGGTINYSMLRYLERLYSDYSPKMSFKAETKEEWKIWQAEFREKIIELFGCFPSRKVPLRSSIFNQEEEEFYTKEKVIFESMPGINVVGYLIIPKDVTFPCPALLCPPGHGRGKADGIEKGAYCDYGVRFAEQGYITFVMDHIGFGERTVSNQAEDYPMDYKDRNYSLMVNICHLFGMSIQGFRVYDLVRSIDYLETRDEVKKNHIGCVGLSLGAELTTYLAALDERVKVSIVSGWFSTFKDTILASLHCTCSYIPGILKYGEVYDIAGLIAPRPLLVQIGRKDTSFPVAATIKAYNMTKRVYKLLGAEDRIDIEVFDGEHAFSEKKAFSWIKRWL
;
A
#
# COMPACT_ATOMS: atom_id res chain seq x y z
N MET A 1 -3.79 -39.33 -31.39
CA MET A 1 -4.22 -38.35 -30.38
C MET A 1 -3.83 -36.97 -30.87
N GLY A 2 -4.71 -36.25 -31.52
CA GLY A 2 -4.43 -34.90 -32.05
C GLY A 2 -4.57 -33.89 -30.91
N GLY A 3 -3.47 -33.62 -30.21
CA GLY A 3 -3.43 -32.51 -29.25
C GLY A 3 -3.60 -31.18 -29.98
N THR A 4 -4.51 -30.33 -29.54
CA THR A 4 -4.66 -28.99 -30.09
C THR A 4 -3.36 -28.23 -29.91
N ILE A 5 -2.71 -27.83 -31.01
CA ILE A 5 -1.47 -27.06 -30.95
C ILE A 5 -1.81 -25.69 -30.33
N ASN A 6 -1.13 -25.34 -29.23
CA ASN A 6 -1.34 -24.07 -28.55
C ASN A 6 -0.28 -23.05 -29.01
N TYR A 7 -0.74 -21.96 -29.62
CA TYR A 7 0.10 -20.82 -30.03
C TYR A 7 -0.03 -19.62 -29.08
N SER A 8 -0.87 -19.70 -28.04
CA SER A 8 -1.13 -18.61 -27.11
C SER A 8 -0.13 -18.62 -25.94
N MET A 9 0.74 -17.60 -25.87
CA MET A 9 1.60 -17.38 -24.72
C MET A 9 0.79 -17.15 -23.45
N LEU A 10 -0.35 -16.46 -23.54
CA LEU A 10 -1.22 -16.22 -22.39
C LEU A 10 -1.72 -17.53 -21.78
N ARG A 11 -2.23 -18.48 -22.59
CA ARG A 11 -2.65 -19.80 -22.11
C ARG A 11 -1.50 -20.61 -21.48
N TYR A 12 -0.29 -20.44 -21.97
CA TYR A 12 0.87 -21.05 -21.35
C TYR A 12 1.13 -20.46 -19.95
N LEU A 13 1.06 -19.15 -19.81
CA LEU A 13 1.25 -18.44 -18.52
C LEU A 13 0.15 -18.79 -17.52
N GLU A 14 -1.11 -18.88 -17.96
CA GLU A 14 -2.23 -19.33 -17.11
C GLU A 14 -2.01 -20.76 -16.58
N ARG A 15 -1.53 -21.66 -17.43
CA ARG A 15 -1.18 -23.03 -17.02
C ARG A 15 0.01 -23.02 -16.07
N LEU A 16 1.06 -22.24 -16.38
CA LEU A 16 2.22 -22.07 -15.51
C LEU A 16 1.80 -21.63 -14.10
N TYR A 17 0.89 -20.65 -13.99
CA TYR A 17 0.34 -20.23 -12.71
C TYR A 17 -0.40 -21.38 -12.00
N SER A 18 -1.23 -22.13 -12.73
CA SER A 18 -2.03 -23.25 -12.16
C SER A 18 -1.17 -24.40 -11.67
N ASP A 19 -0.06 -24.67 -12.36
CA ASP A 19 0.87 -25.76 -12.03
C ASP A 19 1.90 -25.32 -10.97
N TYR A 20 1.96 -24.02 -10.66
CA TYR A 20 2.99 -23.46 -9.79
C TYR A 20 2.55 -23.47 -8.31
N SER A 21 3.44 -23.95 -7.45
CA SER A 21 3.29 -23.84 -5.99
C SER A 21 4.27 -22.79 -5.47
N PRO A 22 3.82 -21.62 -4.99
CA PRO A 22 4.75 -20.61 -4.47
C PRO A 22 5.57 -21.16 -3.31
N LYS A 23 6.88 -20.86 -3.32
CA LYS A 23 7.86 -21.46 -2.38
C LYS A 23 7.60 -21.04 -0.92
N MET A 24 7.00 -19.88 -0.72
CA MET A 24 6.75 -19.28 0.59
C MET A 24 5.25 -19.11 0.89
N SER A 25 4.37 -19.91 0.24
CA SER A 25 2.98 -20.03 0.66
C SER A 25 2.90 -20.44 2.13
N PHE A 26 1.98 -19.81 2.87
CA PHE A 26 1.80 -20.07 4.28
C PHE A 26 1.40 -21.54 4.55
N LYS A 27 2.26 -22.26 5.28
CA LYS A 27 2.10 -23.67 5.65
C LYS A 27 2.44 -23.95 7.12
N ALA A 28 2.80 -22.92 7.89
CA ALA A 28 3.16 -23.09 9.29
C ALA A 28 2.00 -23.66 10.12
N GLU A 29 2.30 -24.61 11.00
CA GLU A 29 1.37 -25.25 11.94
C GLU A 29 1.61 -24.80 13.38
N THR A 30 2.77 -24.22 13.66
CA THR A 30 3.16 -23.68 14.97
C THR A 30 3.52 -22.20 14.90
N LYS A 31 3.51 -21.52 16.06
CA LYS A 31 3.93 -20.11 16.16
C LYS A 31 5.42 -19.94 15.86
N GLU A 32 6.22 -20.92 16.17
CA GLU A 32 7.67 -20.95 15.91
C GLU A 32 7.93 -21.01 14.41
N GLU A 33 7.27 -21.90 13.69
CA GLU A 33 7.35 -22.00 12.24
C GLU A 33 6.83 -20.72 11.55
N TRP A 34 5.74 -20.13 12.07
CA TRP A 34 5.23 -18.86 11.58
C TRP A 34 6.27 -17.74 11.71
N LYS A 35 7.00 -17.64 12.83
CA LYS A 35 8.06 -16.63 13.02
C LYS A 35 9.16 -16.76 11.98
N ILE A 36 9.60 -17.99 11.71
CA ILE A 36 10.63 -18.29 10.69
C ILE A 36 10.10 -17.87 9.31
N TRP A 37 8.92 -18.37 8.95
CA TRP A 37 8.28 -18.04 7.68
C TRP A 37 8.11 -16.52 7.48
N GLN A 38 7.66 -15.81 8.52
CA GLN A 38 7.46 -14.36 8.48
C GLN A 38 8.77 -13.62 8.21
N ALA A 39 9.84 -13.98 8.92
CA ALA A 39 11.15 -13.35 8.75
C ALA A 39 11.71 -13.59 7.34
N GLU A 40 11.75 -14.86 6.90
CA GLU A 40 12.27 -15.23 5.57
C GLU A 40 11.48 -14.61 4.43
N PHE A 41 10.14 -14.56 4.54
CA PHE A 41 9.32 -14.02 3.48
C PHE A 41 9.40 -12.49 3.41
N ARG A 42 9.51 -11.77 4.55
CA ARG A 42 9.81 -10.33 4.58
C ARG A 42 11.11 -10.01 3.86
N GLU A 43 12.18 -10.72 4.18
CA GLU A 43 13.48 -10.56 3.51
C GLU A 43 13.36 -10.79 2.01
N LYS A 44 12.63 -11.84 1.60
CA LYS A 44 12.41 -12.14 0.18
C LYS A 44 11.63 -11.04 -0.53
N ILE A 45 10.61 -10.43 0.08
CA ILE A 45 9.89 -9.32 -0.53
C ILE A 45 10.82 -8.11 -0.71
N ILE A 46 11.65 -7.80 0.28
CA ILE A 46 12.64 -6.71 0.19
C ILE A 46 13.65 -7.00 -0.93
N GLU A 47 14.13 -8.23 -1.05
CA GLU A 47 14.99 -8.66 -2.15
C GLU A 47 14.32 -8.47 -3.51
N LEU A 48 13.04 -8.86 -3.66
CA LEU A 48 12.29 -8.70 -4.91
C LEU A 48 12.01 -7.24 -5.26
N PHE A 49 11.89 -6.37 -4.27
CA PHE A 49 11.82 -4.93 -4.50
C PHE A 49 13.11 -4.36 -5.07
N GLY A 50 14.25 -4.90 -4.66
CA GLY A 50 15.57 -4.63 -5.25
C GLY A 50 16.12 -3.22 -5.02
N CYS A 51 15.44 -2.37 -4.25
CA CYS A 51 15.76 -0.95 -4.15
C CYS A 51 15.95 -0.42 -2.72
N PHE A 52 15.71 -1.24 -1.68
CA PHE A 52 15.86 -0.77 -0.30
C PHE A 52 17.33 -0.50 0.00
N PRO A 53 17.70 0.73 0.41
CA PRO A 53 19.08 1.06 0.69
C PRO A 53 19.56 0.41 1.99
N SER A 54 20.84 0.05 2.05
CA SER A 54 21.48 -0.51 3.25
C SER A 54 21.59 0.49 4.41
N ARG A 55 21.53 1.79 4.12
CA ARG A 55 21.57 2.87 5.12
C ARG A 55 20.54 3.95 4.82
N LYS A 56 19.84 4.39 5.86
CA LYS A 56 18.94 5.54 5.79
C LYS A 56 19.73 6.84 5.69
N VAL A 57 19.32 7.74 4.81
CA VAL A 57 19.81 9.12 4.78
C VAL A 57 19.08 9.99 5.81
N PRO A 58 19.64 11.11 6.27
CA PRO A 58 18.88 12.10 7.06
C PRO A 58 17.66 12.59 6.28
N LEU A 59 16.54 12.78 6.96
CA LEU A 59 15.28 13.22 6.32
C LEU A 59 15.38 14.63 5.71
N ARG A 60 16.14 15.54 6.33
CA ARG A 60 16.26 16.94 5.90
C ARG A 60 14.88 17.55 5.58
N SER A 61 13.91 17.30 6.47
CA SER A 61 12.54 17.71 6.27
C SER A 61 12.37 19.23 6.34
N SER A 62 11.47 19.76 5.50
CA SER A 62 11.12 21.18 5.48
C SER A 62 9.60 21.32 5.29
N ILE A 63 9.01 22.32 5.95
CA ILE A 63 7.63 22.76 5.76
C ILE A 63 7.66 23.93 4.80
N PHE A 64 6.99 23.80 3.66
CA PHE A 64 6.99 24.82 2.59
C PHE A 64 5.80 25.75 2.63
N ASN A 65 4.67 25.26 3.13
CA ASN A 65 3.45 26.04 3.26
C ASN A 65 2.61 25.48 4.40
N GLN A 66 1.89 26.35 5.07
CA GLN A 66 0.93 26.02 6.11
C GLN A 66 -0.37 26.76 5.82
N GLU A 67 -1.48 26.06 5.81
CA GLU A 67 -2.81 26.59 5.57
C GLU A 67 -3.73 26.19 6.73
N GLU A 68 -4.49 27.19 7.21
CA GLU A 68 -5.47 26.99 8.26
C GLU A 68 -6.84 26.68 7.65
N GLU A 69 -7.41 25.53 8.00
CA GLU A 69 -8.75 25.11 7.66
C GLU A 69 -9.65 25.15 8.91
N GLU A 70 -10.94 24.94 8.77
CA GLU A 70 -11.89 24.98 9.89
C GLU A 70 -11.54 23.95 10.97
N PHE A 71 -11.27 22.70 10.59
CA PHE A 71 -11.07 21.57 11.52
C PHE A 71 -9.63 21.10 11.65
N TYR A 72 -8.72 21.58 10.81
CA TYR A 72 -7.33 21.15 10.80
C TYR A 72 -6.38 22.21 10.26
N THR A 73 -5.10 22.04 10.52
CA THR A 73 -4.01 22.76 9.86
C THR A 73 -3.38 21.83 8.83
N LYS A 74 -3.12 22.31 7.63
CA LYS A 74 -2.48 21.56 6.55
C LYS A 74 -1.07 22.08 6.27
N GLU A 75 -0.06 21.25 6.45
CA GLU A 75 1.34 21.57 6.16
C GLU A 75 1.81 20.85 4.89
N LYS A 76 2.36 21.59 3.92
CA LYS A 76 3.08 20.98 2.80
C LYS A 76 4.50 20.65 3.24
N VAL A 77 4.82 19.37 3.25
CA VAL A 77 6.08 18.84 3.76
C VAL A 77 6.88 18.20 2.63
N ILE A 78 8.18 18.42 2.63
CA ILE A 78 9.14 17.73 1.76
C ILE A 78 10.25 17.15 2.63
N PHE A 79 10.66 15.90 2.36
CA PHE A 79 11.82 15.28 3.01
C PHE A 79 12.52 14.29 2.09
N GLU A 80 13.80 14.05 2.34
CA GLU A 80 14.62 13.13 1.57
C GLU A 80 14.38 11.68 2.04
N SER A 81 13.94 10.81 1.12
CA SER A 81 13.76 9.38 1.41
C SER A 81 14.99 8.57 1.08
N MET A 82 15.59 8.83 -0.07
CA MET A 82 16.82 8.23 -0.58
C MET A 82 17.74 9.34 -1.10
N PRO A 83 19.04 9.09 -1.36
CA PRO A 83 19.94 10.11 -1.91
C PRO A 83 19.36 10.74 -3.18
N GLY A 84 19.03 12.04 -3.11
CA GLY A 84 18.46 12.79 -4.24
C GLY A 84 16.99 12.51 -4.56
N ILE A 85 16.30 11.67 -3.80
CA ILE A 85 14.87 11.39 -3.97
C ILE A 85 14.08 11.97 -2.79
N ASN A 86 13.15 12.88 -3.10
CA ASN A 86 12.32 13.54 -2.10
C ASN A 86 10.87 13.03 -2.14
N VAL A 87 10.28 12.90 -0.96
CA VAL A 87 8.85 12.75 -0.75
C VAL A 87 8.24 14.13 -0.57
N VAL A 88 7.12 14.38 -1.23
CA VAL A 88 6.28 15.55 -0.99
C VAL A 88 4.89 15.08 -0.56
N GLY A 89 4.38 15.68 0.51
CA GLY A 89 3.08 15.33 1.08
C GLY A 89 2.42 16.46 1.84
N TYR A 90 1.20 16.21 2.27
CA TYR A 90 0.48 17.05 3.22
C TYR A 90 0.39 16.33 4.57
N LEU A 91 0.89 17.00 5.62
CA LEU A 91 0.59 16.65 7.00
C LEU A 91 -0.66 17.43 7.41
N ILE A 92 -1.70 16.73 7.81
CA ILE A 92 -2.98 17.30 8.23
C ILE A 92 -3.07 17.09 9.73
N ILE A 93 -3.09 18.17 10.48
CA ILE A 93 -3.05 18.20 11.94
C ILE A 93 -4.42 18.64 12.44
N PRO A 94 -5.20 17.78 13.09
CA PRO A 94 -6.53 18.15 13.60
C PRO A 94 -6.42 19.24 14.65
N LYS A 95 -7.45 20.11 14.68
CA LYS A 95 -7.67 21.03 15.80
C LYS A 95 -8.51 20.34 16.87
N ASP A 96 -8.65 20.95 18.01
CA ASP A 96 -9.51 20.47 19.13
C ASP A 96 -9.20 19.05 19.63
N VAL A 97 -7.93 18.63 19.56
CA VAL A 97 -7.44 17.36 20.11
C VAL A 97 -6.32 17.59 21.12
N THR A 98 -6.12 16.63 22.01
CA THR A 98 -4.98 16.62 22.93
C THR A 98 -3.78 15.97 22.27
N PHE A 99 -2.65 16.67 22.19
CA PHE A 99 -1.40 16.14 21.67
C PHE A 99 -0.55 15.51 22.80
N PRO A 100 0.28 14.48 22.48
CA PRO A 100 0.37 13.82 21.18
C PRO A 100 -0.82 12.92 20.89
N CYS A 101 -1.28 12.87 19.63
CA CYS A 101 -2.37 12.02 19.17
C CYS A 101 -1.92 11.00 18.10
N PRO A 102 -2.70 9.92 17.86
CA PRO A 102 -2.35 8.90 16.86
C PRO A 102 -2.29 9.47 15.45
N ALA A 103 -1.50 8.83 14.59
CA ALA A 103 -1.33 9.25 13.20
C ALA A 103 -1.66 8.13 12.21
N LEU A 104 -2.09 8.52 11.01
CA LEU A 104 -2.38 7.62 9.89
C LEU A 104 -1.59 8.04 8.65
N LEU A 105 -0.89 7.09 8.04
CA LEU A 105 -0.47 7.22 6.66
C LEU A 105 -1.68 6.94 5.77
N CYS A 106 -1.93 7.82 4.81
CA CYS A 106 -3.06 7.75 3.90
C CYS A 106 -2.58 7.77 2.43
N PRO A 107 -1.86 6.71 1.96
CA PRO A 107 -1.41 6.64 0.60
C PRO A 107 -2.59 6.63 -0.37
N PRO A 108 -2.66 7.57 -1.35
CA PRO A 108 -3.76 7.64 -2.29
C PRO A 108 -3.72 6.51 -3.33
N GLY A 109 -4.85 6.25 -3.98
CA GLY A 109 -4.96 5.36 -5.13
C GLY A 109 -4.36 5.96 -6.41
N HIS A 110 -4.62 5.31 -7.56
CA HIS A 110 -4.30 5.90 -8.85
C HIS A 110 -5.17 7.15 -9.06
N GLY A 111 -4.54 8.30 -9.35
CA GLY A 111 -5.26 9.57 -9.50
C GLY A 111 -4.32 10.76 -9.52
N ARG A 112 -4.71 11.84 -8.86
CA ARG A 112 -3.97 13.11 -8.80
C ARG A 112 -2.94 13.16 -7.65
N GLY A 113 -2.61 12.00 -7.05
CA GLY A 113 -1.70 11.92 -5.92
C GLY A 113 -2.31 12.48 -4.63
N LYS A 114 -1.53 13.22 -3.83
CA LYS A 114 -1.97 13.78 -2.55
C LYS A 114 -3.19 14.71 -2.65
N ALA A 115 -3.45 15.30 -3.82
CA ALA A 115 -4.62 16.13 -4.03
C ALA A 115 -5.93 15.35 -3.81
N ASP A 116 -5.99 14.09 -4.23
CA ASP A 116 -7.16 13.24 -4.02
C ASP A 116 -7.40 12.89 -2.54
N GLY A 117 -6.35 12.92 -1.72
CA GLY A 117 -6.46 12.60 -0.29
C GLY A 117 -6.93 13.77 0.59
N ILE A 118 -6.96 14.99 0.04
CA ILE A 118 -7.32 16.21 0.78
C ILE A 118 -8.55 16.93 0.24
N GLU A 119 -8.98 16.65 -0.97
CA GLU A 119 -10.16 17.27 -1.58
C GLU A 119 -11.41 16.47 -1.19
N LYS A 120 -12.31 17.08 -0.39
CA LYS A 120 -13.56 16.44 0.05
C LYS A 120 -14.41 15.99 -1.15
N GLY A 121 -14.88 14.74 -1.09
CA GLY A 121 -15.64 14.12 -2.16
C GLY A 121 -14.76 13.55 -3.29
N ALA A 122 -13.44 13.69 -3.22
CA ALA A 122 -12.51 13.03 -4.12
C ALA A 122 -12.42 11.52 -3.82
N TYR A 123 -11.90 10.79 -4.78
CA TYR A 123 -11.76 9.34 -4.76
C TYR A 123 -11.08 8.76 -3.50
N CYS A 124 -10.09 9.48 -2.94
CA CYS A 124 -9.28 9.04 -1.82
C CYS A 124 -9.30 10.02 -0.63
N ASP A 125 -10.37 10.76 -0.43
CA ASP A 125 -10.46 11.85 0.57
C ASP A 125 -10.41 11.40 2.05
N TYR A 126 -10.16 10.14 2.31
CA TYR A 126 -10.04 9.59 3.66
C TYR A 126 -8.92 10.26 4.50
N GLY A 127 -7.93 10.90 3.88
CA GLY A 127 -6.92 11.68 4.60
C GLY A 127 -7.55 12.81 5.42
N VAL A 128 -8.38 13.64 4.78
CA VAL A 128 -9.13 14.72 5.46
C VAL A 128 -10.17 14.15 6.41
N ARG A 129 -10.91 13.13 5.99
CA ARG A 129 -11.98 12.55 6.81
C ARG A 129 -11.47 11.95 8.13
N PHE A 130 -10.30 11.32 8.14
CA PHE A 130 -9.68 10.86 9.38
C PHE A 130 -9.11 12.02 10.22
N ALA A 131 -8.62 13.09 9.59
CA ALA A 131 -8.21 14.29 10.33
C ALA A 131 -9.41 14.93 11.06
N GLU A 132 -10.58 14.99 10.44
CA GLU A 132 -11.83 15.43 11.06
C GLU A 132 -12.28 14.52 12.23
N GLN A 133 -11.78 13.28 12.29
CA GLN A 133 -12.00 12.36 13.43
C GLN A 133 -10.92 12.47 14.51
N GLY A 134 -10.00 13.43 14.41
CA GLY A 134 -8.98 13.69 15.42
C GLY A 134 -7.67 12.93 15.25
N TYR A 135 -7.38 12.37 14.06
CA TYR A 135 -6.11 11.74 13.76
C TYR A 135 -5.21 12.68 12.96
N ILE A 136 -3.92 12.71 13.27
CA ILE A 136 -2.94 13.29 12.34
C ILE A 136 -2.89 12.41 11.10
N THR A 137 -2.99 12.98 9.91
CA THR A 137 -2.88 12.20 8.67
C THR A 137 -1.75 12.71 7.80
N PHE A 138 -1.07 11.80 7.12
CA PHE A 138 -0.06 12.13 6.13
C PHE A 138 -0.42 11.54 4.78
N VAL A 139 -0.63 12.43 3.81
CA VAL A 139 -0.99 12.08 2.42
C VAL A 139 0.12 12.54 1.50
N MET A 140 0.75 11.61 0.77
CA MET A 140 1.90 11.92 -0.08
C MET A 140 1.66 11.63 -1.55
N ASP A 141 2.44 12.27 -2.42
CA ASP A 141 2.53 11.85 -3.81
C ASP A 141 3.42 10.61 -3.93
N HIS A 142 2.89 9.57 -4.55
CA HIS A 142 3.72 8.44 -4.98
C HIS A 142 4.60 8.83 -6.17
N ILE A 143 5.74 8.17 -6.36
CA ILE A 143 6.55 8.30 -7.56
C ILE A 143 5.67 8.07 -8.78
N GLY A 144 5.66 9.04 -9.69
CA GLY A 144 4.84 9.03 -10.91
C GLY A 144 3.47 9.70 -10.77
N PHE A 145 3.14 10.30 -9.61
CA PHE A 145 1.89 11.02 -9.38
C PHE A 145 2.12 12.42 -8.81
N GLY A 146 1.13 13.29 -8.98
CA GLY A 146 1.14 14.65 -8.44
C GLY A 146 2.39 15.44 -8.83
N GLU A 147 3.08 16.02 -7.87
CA GLU A 147 4.33 16.77 -8.09
C GLU A 147 5.53 15.87 -8.42
N ARG A 148 5.40 14.55 -8.30
CA ARG A 148 6.46 13.57 -8.61
C ARG A 148 6.27 12.90 -9.96
N THR A 149 5.52 13.52 -10.87
CA THR A 149 5.41 13.10 -12.27
C THR A 149 6.65 13.50 -13.06
N VAL A 150 6.96 12.75 -14.11
CA VAL A 150 8.08 13.07 -15.02
C VAL A 150 7.89 14.45 -15.65
N SER A 151 6.66 14.81 -16.03
CA SER A 151 6.34 16.09 -16.67
C SER A 151 6.64 17.30 -15.80
N ASN A 152 6.57 17.18 -14.48
CA ASN A 152 6.85 18.30 -13.56
C ASN A 152 8.35 18.52 -13.26
N GLN A 153 9.20 17.59 -13.69
CA GLN A 153 10.66 17.63 -13.44
C GLN A 153 11.49 17.66 -14.72
N ALA A 154 10.84 17.79 -15.87
CA ALA A 154 11.45 17.42 -17.14
C ALA A 154 11.62 18.60 -18.11
N GLU A 155 12.13 19.76 -17.65
CA GLU A 155 12.65 20.75 -18.60
C GLU A 155 13.79 20.19 -19.45
N ASP A 156 14.53 19.21 -18.94
CA ASP A 156 15.72 18.61 -19.56
C ASP A 156 15.46 17.31 -20.34
N TYR A 157 14.21 16.80 -20.35
CA TYR A 157 13.89 15.53 -21.04
C TYR A 157 13.16 15.75 -22.38
N PRO A 158 13.45 14.94 -23.43
CA PRO A 158 12.73 15.01 -24.70
C PRO A 158 11.22 14.85 -24.52
N MET A 159 10.44 15.49 -25.40
CA MET A 159 8.96 15.51 -25.34
C MET A 159 8.32 14.12 -25.22
N ASP A 160 8.90 13.08 -25.80
CA ASP A 160 8.43 11.68 -25.71
C ASP A 160 8.37 11.11 -24.30
N TYR A 161 9.12 11.68 -23.36
CA TYR A 161 9.10 11.25 -21.97
C TYR A 161 7.94 11.86 -21.18
N LYS A 162 7.42 13.02 -21.59
CA LYS A 162 6.33 13.72 -20.90
C LYS A 162 5.01 12.95 -20.98
N ASP A 163 4.76 12.26 -22.09
CA ASP A 163 3.52 11.53 -22.35
C ASP A 163 3.55 10.07 -21.88
N ARG A 164 4.72 9.52 -21.55
CA ARG A 164 4.88 8.09 -21.21
C ARG A 164 4.80 7.78 -19.73
N ASN A 165 4.49 8.78 -18.91
CA ASN A 165 4.13 8.63 -17.51
C ASN A 165 5.04 7.63 -16.74
N TYR A 166 4.59 7.21 -15.56
CA TYR A 166 5.33 6.29 -14.69
C TYR A 166 5.59 4.89 -15.31
N SER A 167 4.89 4.48 -16.35
CA SER A 167 5.15 3.19 -17.06
C SER A 167 6.58 3.06 -17.56
N LEU A 168 7.18 4.16 -18.04
CA LEU A 168 8.58 4.17 -18.43
C LEU A 168 9.49 3.92 -17.21
N MET A 169 9.22 4.59 -16.08
CA MET A 169 9.99 4.39 -14.85
C MET A 169 9.89 2.94 -14.37
N VAL A 170 8.69 2.34 -14.44
CA VAL A 170 8.47 0.92 -14.10
C VAL A 170 9.36 0.02 -14.98
N ASN A 171 9.35 0.22 -16.29
CA ASN A 171 10.13 -0.59 -17.21
C ASN A 171 11.64 -0.43 -16.98
N ILE A 172 12.11 0.79 -16.68
CA ILE A 172 13.52 1.03 -16.33
C ILE A 172 13.86 0.33 -15.00
N CYS A 173 13.00 0.41 -13.99
CA CYS A 173 13.21 -0.33 -12.75
C CYS A 173 13.37 -1.84 -13.00
N HIS A 174 12.54 -2.42 -13.86
CA HIS A 174 12.61 -3.83 -14.19
C HIS A 174 13.95 -4.21 -14.86
N LEU A 175 14.54 -3.33 -15.69
CA LEU A 175 15.87 -3.55 -16.30
C LEU A 175 16.98 -3.62 -15.24
N PHE A 176 16.82 -2.93 -14.12
CA PHE A 176 17.73 -3.01 -12.98
C PHE A 176 17.38 -4.13 -11.99
N GLY A 177 16.36 -4.96 -12.26
CA GLY A 177 15.87 -5.96 -11.32
C GLY A 177 15.15 -5.36 -10.11
N MET A 178 14.66 -4.13 -10.23
CA MET A 178 13.96 -3.39 -9.17
C MET A 178 12.47 -3.28 -9.47
N SER A 179 11.66 -3.01 -8.44
CA SER A 179 10.24 -2.69 -8.57
C SER A 179 9.95 -1.26 -8.13
N ILE A 180 9.15 -0.52 -8.90
CA ILE A 180 8.69 0.83 -8.49
C ILE A 180 7.87 0.78 -7.19
N GLN A 181 7.18 -0.34 -6.93
CA GLN A 181 6.46 -0.53 -5.66
C GLN A 181 7.42 -0.56 -4.47
N GLY A 182 8.61 -1.12 -4.64
CA GLY A 182 9.66 -1.07 -3.60
C GLY A 182 10.04 0.36 -3.24
N PHE A 183 10.26 1.23 -4.22
CA PHE A 183 10.54 2.64 -3.98
C PHE A 183 9.40 3.34 -3.26
N ARG A 184 8.15 3.11 -3.68
CA ARG A 184 6.94 3.69 -3.06
C ARG A 184 6.75 3.22 -1.63
N VAL A 185 6.96 1.92 -1.37
CA VAL A 185 6.89 1.36 -0.01
C VAL A 185 8.01 1.92 0.86
N TYR A 186 9.22 2.07 0.33
CA TYR A 186 10.31 2.69 1.07
C TYR A 186 10.03 4.16 1.42
N ASP A 187 9.41 4.92 0.51
CA ASP A 187 8.95 6.29 0.80
C ASP A 187 7.95 6.31 1.97
N LEU A 188 7.06 5.32 2.06
CA LEU A 188 6.14 5.19 3.19
C LEU A 188 6.86 4.80 4.49
N VAL A 189 7.89 3.94 4.44
CA VAL A 189 8.76 3.66 5.60
C VAL A 189 9.42 4.95 6.09
N ARG A 190 9.91 5.78 5.17
CA ARG A 190 10.50 7.09 5.50
C ARG A 190 9.47 8.10 6.00
N SER A 191 8.22 7.98 5.54
CA SER A 191 7.11 8.79 6.06
C SER A 191 6.79 8.45 7.52
N ILE A 192 6.91 7.18 7.92
CA ILE A 192 6.84 6.81 9.34
C ILE A 192 8.00 7.44 10.11
N ASP A 193 9.24 7.36 9.58
CA ASP A 193 10.39 8.01 10.20
C ASP A 193 10.13 9.52 10.40
N TYR A 194 9.53 10.21 9.41
CA TYR A 194 9.16 11.62 9.52
C TYR A 194 8.09 11.86 10.61
N LEU A 195 7.02 11.07 10.62
CA LEU A 195 5.97 11.20 11.63
C LEU A 195 6.52 11.02 13.05
N GLU A 196 7.48 10.12 13.24
CA GLU A 196 8.14 9.90 14.53
C GLU A 196 9.03 11.06 14.98
N THR A 197 9.37 12.02 14.10
CA THR A 197 10.10 13.27 14.46
C THR A 197 9.16 14.36 14.97
N ARG A 198 7.84 14.22 14.77
CA ARG A 198 6.86 15.24 15.14
C ARG A 198 6.41 15.04 16.60
N ASP A 199 6.46 16.10 17.39
CA ASP A 199 6.07 16.08 18.80
C ASP A 199 4.55 15.90 18.99
N GLU A 200 3.76 16.27 17.97
CA GLU A 200 2.30 16.12 17.97
C GLU A 200 1.86 14.66 17.75
N VAL A 201 2.76 13.83 17.20
CA VAL A 201 2.47 12.42 16.88
C VAL A 201 2.73 11.52 18.07
N LYS A 202 1.74 10.76 18.48
CA LYS A 202 1.88 9.73 19.51
C LYS A 202 2.70 8.57 18.99
N LYS A 203 3.93 8.44 19.46
CA LYS A 203 4.86 7.37 19.06
C LYS A 203 4.25 5.99 19.29
N ASN A 204 4.54 5.05 18.40
CA ASN A 204 3.96 3.69 18.40
C ASN A 204 2.43 3.61 18.20
N HIS A 205 1.79 4.68 17.75
CA HIS A 205 0.37 4.73 17.40
C HIS A 205 0.23 5.27 15.98
N ILE A 206 0.81 4.55 15.02
CA ILE A 206 0.74 4.88 13.60
C ILE A 206 0.00 3.76 12.88
N GLY A 207 -1.04 4.11 12.13
CA GLY A 207 -1.78 3.21 11.25
C GLY A 207 -1.54 3.54 9.77
N CYS A 208 -2.06 2.71 8.89
CA CYS A 208 -2.03 2.95 7.45
C CYS A 208 -3.36 2.58 6.80
N VAL A 209 -3.89 3.47 5.97
CA VAL A 209 -5.21 3.33 5.33
C VAL A 209 -5.08 3.65 3.86
N GLY A 210 -5.50 2.75 2.98
CA GLY A 210 -5.38 2.97 1.54
C GLY A 210 -6.51 2.38 0.72
N LEU A 211 -6.73 2.96 -0.47
CA LEU A 211 -7.64 2.49 -1.51
C LEU A 211 -6.86 2.19 -2.78
N SER A 212 -7.20 1.07 -3.47
CA SER A 212 -6.61 0.72 -4.76
C SER A 212 -5.06 0.61 -4.69
N LEU A 213 -4.30 1.38 -5.46
CA LEU A 213 -2.84 1.47 -5.33
C LEU A 213 -2.42 1.78 -3.89
N GLY A 214 -3.11 2.70 -3.22
CA GLY A 214 -2.84 3.02 -1.82
C GLY A 214 -3.04 1.81 -0.89
N ALA A 215 -4.02 0.95 -1.18
CA ALA A 215 -4.26 -0.28 -0.46
C ALA A 215 -3.18 -1.35 -0.74
N GLU A 216 -2.71 -1.45 -1.98
CA GLU A 216 -1.55 -2.26 -2.33
C GLU A 216 -0.33 -1.87 -1.50
N LEU A 217 -0.01 -0.58 -1.49
CA LEU A 217 1.13 -0.02 -0.74
C LEU A 217 0.95 -0.18 0.78
N THR A 218 -0.26 0.00 1.29
CA THR A 218 -0.61 -0.25 2.70
C THR A 218 -0.33 -1.71 3.08
N THR A 219 -0.68 -2.66 2.21
CA THR A 219 -0.45 -4.10 2.47
C THR A 219 1.05 -4.39 2.55
N TYR A 220 1.85 -3.93 1.58
CA TYR A 220 3.30 -4.13 1.60
C TYR A 220 3.97 -3.41 2.76
N LEU A 221 3.62 -2.15 3.03
CA LEU A 221 4.16 -1.40 4.15
C LEU A 221 3.89 -2.13 5.48
N ALA A 222 2.63 -2.49 5.73
CA ALA A 222 2.25 -3.16 6.96
C ALA A 222 2.88 -4.57 7.08
N ALA A 223 3.11 -5.27 5.96
CA ALA A 223 3.83 -6.53 5.96
C ALA A 223 5.30 -6.38 6.37
N LEU A 224 5.95 -5.28 5.98
CA LEU A 224 7.39 -5.07 6.15
C LEU A 224 7.79 -4.19 7.34
N ASP A 225 6.91 -3.30 7.80
CA ASP A 225 7.21 -2.37 8.91
C ASP A 225 6.23 -2.58 10.08
N GLU A 226 6.75 -3.07 11.21
CA GLU A 226 5.97 -3.38 12.41
C GLU A 226 5.50 -2.15 13.18
N ARG A 227 5.97 -0.96 12.81
CA ARG A 227 5.49 0.31 13.38
C ARG A 227 4.07 0.64 12.92
N VAL A 228 3.61 0.07 11.80
CA VAL A 228 2.18 0.14 11.40
C VAL A 228 1.37 -0.75 12.33
N LYS A 229 0.59 -0.15 13.22
CA LYS A 229 -0.16 -0.87 14.27
C LYS A 229 -1.53 -1.36 13.83
N VAL A 230 -2.15 -0.70 12.86
CA VAL A 230 -3.44 -1.08 12.28
C VAL A 230 -3.47 -0.73 10.80
N SER A 231 -4.16 -1.53 10.01
CA SER A 231 -4.27 -1.32 8.56
C SER A 231 -5.70 -1.43 8.07
N ILE A 232 -6.05 -0.58 7.07
CA ILE A 232 -7.27 -0.72 6.27
C ILE A 232 -6.87 -0.80 4.79
N VAL A 233 -7.28 -1.87 4.14
CA VAL A 233 -6.97 -2.17 2.73
C VAL A 233 -8.29 -2.23 1.96
N SER A 234 -8.57 -1.21 1.16
CA SER A 234 -9.82 -1.08 0.40
C SER A 234 -9.58 -1.22 -1.10
N GLY A 235 -10.42 -2.03 -1.79
CA GLY A 235 -10.44 -2.12 -3.24
C GLY A 235 -9.11 -2.57 -3.90
N TRP A 236 -8.37 -3.48 -3.27
CA TRP A 236 -7.17 -4.12 -3.86
C TRP A 236 -7.00 -5.58 -3.41
N PHE A 237 -7.45 -5.92 -2.22
CA PHE A 237 -7.22 -7.21 -1.61
C PHE A 237 -7.90 -8.33 -2.41
N SER A 238 -7.12 -9.14 -3.13
CA SER A 238 -7.63 -10.17 -4.03
C SER A 238 -6.56 -11.25 -4.24
N THR A 239 -6.59 -11.96 -5.36
CA THR A 239 -5.50 -12.83 -5.81
C THR A 239 -4.83 -12.23 -7.04
N PHE A 240 -3.55 -12.47 -7.26
CA PHE A 240 -2.88 -12.09 -8.50
C PHE A 240 -3.58 -12.72 -9.72
N LYS A 241 -4.04 -13.97 -9.57
CA LYS A 241 -4.74 -14.69 -10.64
C LYS A 241 -6.00 -13.95 -11.11
N ASP A 242 -6.84 -13.54 -10.15
CA ASP A 242 -8.17 -13.03 -10.46
C ASP A 242 -8.18 -11.52 -10.75
N THR A 243 -7.00 -10.87 -10.69
CA THR A 243 -6.82 -9.44 -10.97
C THR A 243 -5.68 -9.19 -11.96
N ILE A 244 -4.43 -9.18 -11.50
CA ILE A 244 -3.25 -8.80 -12.29
C ILE A 244 -3.05 -9.69 -13.53
N LEU A 245 -3.42 -10.98 -13.45
CA LEU A 245 -3.33 -11.93 -14.57
C LEU A 245 -4.63 -12.01 -15.39
N ALA A 246 -5.76 -11.62 -14.83
CA ALA A 246 -7.06 -11.74 -15.49
C ALA A 246 -7.38 -10.58 -16.43
N SER A 247 -6.75 -9.43 -16.27
CA SER A 247 -7.00 -8.23 -17.05
C SER A 247 -5.74 -7.40 -17.24
N LEU A 248 -5.76 -6.46 -18.19
CA LEU A 248 -4.71 -5.47 -18.30
C LEU A 248 -4.74 -4.56 -17.07
N HIS A 249 -3.77 -4.74 -16.20
CA HIS A 249 -3.61 -3.96 -14.99
C HIS A 249 -2.47 -2.93 -15.12
N CYS A 250 -2.42 -1.97 -14.20
CA CYS A 250 -1.32 -1.03 -14.15
C CYS A 250 0.03 -1.76 -14.02
N THR A 251 0.99 -1.40 -14.87
CA THR A 251 2.33 -2.01 -14.88
C THR A 251 3.06 -1.90 -13.55
N CYS A 252 2.69 -0.92 -12.70
CA CYS A 252 3.33 -0.74 -11.41
C CYS A 252 3.09 -1.89 -10.42
N SER A 253 1.97 -2.61 -10.56
CA SER A 253 1.63 -3.75 -9.68
C SER A 253 2.35 -5.06 -10.07
N TYR A 254 3.15 -5.05 -11.14
CA TYR A 254 3.95 -6.21 -11.55
C TYR A 254 5.31 -6.18 -10.86
N ILE A 255 5.47 -7.00 -9.82
CA ILE A 255 6.74 -7.17 -9.12
C ILE A 255 7.44 -8.40 -9.71
N PRO A 256 8.62 -8.25 -10.35
CA PRO A 256 9.30 -9.37 -10.99
C PRO A 256 9.55 -10.53 -10.02
N GLY A 257 9.04 -11.71 -10.37
CA GLY A 257 9.27 -12.94 -9.62
C GLY A 257 8.41 -13.17 -8.38
N ILE A 258 7.51 -12.24 -8.00
CA ILE A 258 6.69 -12.38 -6.78
C ILE A 258 5.89 -13.69 -6.72
N LEU A 259 5.31 -14.12 -7.85
CA LEU A 259 4.52 -15.35 -7.92
C LEU A 259 5.33 -16.61 -7.64
N LYS A 260 6.66 -16.56 -7.73
CA LYS A 260 7.51 -17.68 -7.34
C LYS A 260 7.51 -17.93 -5.83
N TYR A 261 7.10 -16.94 -5.05
CA TYR A 261 7.26 -16.98 -3.58
C TYR A 261 5.93 -16.93 -2.84
N GLY A 262 4.97 -16.11 -3.26
CA GLY A 262 3.69 -16.01 -2.57
C GLY A 262 2.60 -15.32 -3.39
N GLU A 263 1.40 -15.43 -2.92
CA GLU A 263 0.20 -14.72 -3.35
C GLU A 263 -0.08 -13.51 -2.45
N VAL A 264 -1.04 -12.67 -2.85
CA VAL A 264 -1.47 -11.49 -2.08
C VAL A 264 -1.81 -11.86 -0.64
N TYR A 265 -2.51 -12.96 -0.43
CA TYR A 265 -2.92 -13.41 0.89
C TYR A 265 -1.75 -13.93 1.76
N ASP A 266 -0.67 -14.43 1.16
CA ASP A 266 0.55 -14.79 1.89
C ASP A 266 1.27 -13.52 2.35
N ILE A 267 1.38 -12.51 1.47
CA ILE A 267 1.97 -11.20 1.79
C ILE A 267 1.20 -10.54 2.93
N ALA A 268 -0.12 -10.51 2.85
CA ALA A 268 -0.98 -9.96 3.90
C ALA A 268 -0.89 -10.77 5.22
N GLY A 269 -0.60 -12.06 5.14
CA GLY A 269 -0.33 -12.91 6.29
C GLY A 269 0.84 -12.42 7.16
N LEU A 270 1.80 -11.70 6.57
CA LEU A 270 2.92 -11.08 7.29
C LEU A 270 2.49 -9.94 8.23
N ILE A 271 1.27 -9.39 8.06
CA ILE A 271 0.71 -8.35 8.93
C ILE A 271 0.32 -8.94 10.29
N ALA A 272 -0.11 -10.20 10.31
CA ALA A 272 -0.57 -10.85 11.53
C ALA A 272 0.51 -10.82 12.65
N PRO A 273 0.11 -10.65 13.90
CA PRO A 273 -1.26 -10.56 14.46
C PRO A 273 -1.81 -9.11 14.55
N ARG A 274 -1.22 -8.13 13.83
CA ARG A 274 -1.68 -6.73 13.86
C ARG A 274 -3.02 -6.58 13.13
N PRO A 275 -3.91 -5.66 13.59
CA PRO A 275 -5.24 -5.50 13.03
C PRO A 275 -5.25 -5.15 11.54
N LEU A 276 -6.07 -5.88 10.77
CA LEU A 276 -6.28 -5.71 9.34
C LEU A 276 -7.77 -5.70 9.01
N LEU A 277 -8.28 -4.60 8.46
CA LEU A 277 -9.60 -4.52 7.86
C LEU A 277 -9.47 -4.56 6.33
N VAL A 278 -10.15 -5.49 5.70
CA VAL A 278 -10.28 -5.59 4.25
C VAL A 278 -11.63 -5.03 3.83
N GLN A 279 -11.66 -4.16 2.81
CA GLN A 279 -12.91 -3.59 2.29
C GLN A 279 -13.03 -3.82 0.78
N ILE A 280 -14.24 -4.15 0.33
CA ILE A 280 -14.55 -4.33 -1.09
C ILE A 280 -16.00 -3.93 -1.40
N GLY A 281 -16.20 -3.16 -2.46
CA GLY A 281 -17.51 -2.84 -3.00
C GLY A 281 -18.11 -4.02 -3.77
N ARG A 282 -19.41 -4.28 -3.57
CA ARG A 282 -20.11 -5.36 -4.31
C ARG A 282 -20.09 -5.18 -5.82
N LYS A 283 -20.01 -3.94 -6.28
CA LYS A 283 -20.03 -3.53 -7.70
C LYS A 283 -18.64 -3.15 -8.20
N ASP A 284 -17.59 -3.47 -7.44
CA ASP A 284 -16.20 -3.23 -7.88
C ASP A 284 -15.90 -4.08 -9.12
N THR A 285 -15.60 -3.43 -10.24
CA THR A 285 -15.29 -4.09 -11.52
C THR A 285 -13.80 -4.40 -11.68
N SER A 286 -12.96 -3.81 -10.86
CA SER A 286 -11.50 -3.99 -10.90
C SER A 286 -11.03 -5.15 -10.03
N PHE A 287 -11.72 -5.38 -8.90
CA PHE A 287 -11.37 -6.41 -7.93
C PHE A 287 -12.58 -7.25 -7.57
N PRO A 288 -12.67 -8.51 -8.06
CA PRO A 288 -13.82 -9.37 -7.84
C PRO A 288 -14.03 -9.73 -6.36
N VAL A 289 -15.24 -9.52 -5.84
CA VAL A 289 -15.62 -9.83 -4.45
C VAL A 289 -15.28 -11.27 -4.07
N ALA A 290 -15.54 -12.24 -4.96
CA ALA A 290 -15.25 -13.65 -4.70
C ALA A 290 -13.77 -13.91 -4.47
N ALA A 291 -12.90 -13.25 -5.24
CA ALA A 291 -11.44 -13.34 -5.09
C ALA A 291 -10.96 -12.66 -3.81
N THR A 292 -11.58 -11.54 -3.43
CA THR A 292 -11.31 -10.87 -2.14
C THR A 292 -11.67 -11.76 -0.97
N ILE A 293 -12.84 -12.40 -0.98
CA ILE A 293 -13.28 -13.35 0.07
C ILE A 293 -12.33 -14.55 0.15
N LYS A 294 -11.89 -15.08 -1.00
CA LYS A 294 -10.90 -16.16 -1.04
C LYS A 294 -9.58 -15.73 -0.39
N ALA A 295 -9.03 -14.58 -0.78
CA ALA A 295 -7.79 -14.05 -0.22
C ALA A 295 -7.92 -13.80 1.29
N TYR A 296 -9.03 -13.19 1.74
CA TYR A 296 -9.33 -12.98 3.15
C TYR A 296 -9.32 -14.30 3.94
N ASN A 297 -10.01 -15.34 3.46
CA ASN A 297 -10.06 -16.63 4.14
C ASN A 297 -8.68 -17.30 4.23
N MET A 298 -7.85 -17.15 3.21
CA MET A 298 -6.47 -17.66 3.23
C MET A 298 -5.62 -16.90 4.25
N THR A 299 -5.69 -15.58 4.28
CA THR A 299 -4.97 -14.75 5.27
C THR A 299 -5.46 -15.04 6.68
N LYS A 300 -6.76 -15.23 6.89
CA LYS A 300 -7.35 -15.53 8.20
C LYS A 300 -6.76 -16.78 8.85
N ARG A 301 -6.23 -17.74 8.07
CA ARG A 301 -5.55 -18.93 8.60
C ARG A 301 -4.33 -18.56 9.45
N VAL A 302 -3.59 -17.52 9.08
CA VAL A 302 -2.44 -17.02 9.84
C VAL A 302 -2.90 -16.44 11.17
N TYR A 303 -3.95 -15.61 11.15
CA TYR A 303 -4.53 -15.04 12.37
C TYR A 303 -5.08 -16.12 13.29
N LYS A 304 -5.70 -17.16 12.75
CA LYS A 304 -6.19 -18.33 13.52
C LYS A 304 -5.05 -19.05 14.22
N LEU A 305 -3.95 -19.32 13.55
CA LEU A 305 -2.77 -19.95 14.14
C LEU A 305 -2.23 -19.15 15.33
N LEU A 306 -2.32 -17.83 15.25
CA LEU A 306 -1.83 -16.92 16.30
C LEU A 306 -2.83 -16.67 17.44
N GLY A 307 -4.09 -17.12 17.32
CA GLY A 307 -5.17 -16.83 18.25
C GLY A 307 -5.62 -15.36 18.22
N ALA A 308 -5.58 -14.73 17.04
CA ALA A 308 -5.85 -13.31 16.82
C ALA A 308 -6.96 -13.08 15.78
N GLU A 309 -7.95 -13.97 15.72
CA GLU A 309 -9.01 -13.93 14.70
C GLU A 309 -9.91 -12.69 14.81
N ASP A 310 -9.97 -12.06 15.98
CA ASP A 310 -10.66 -10.79 16.23
C ASP A 310 -9.94 -9.58 15.64
N ARG A 311 -8.70 -9.76 15.17
CA ARG A 311 -7.84 -8.72 14.59
C ARG A 311 -7.83 -8.71 13.06
N ILE A 312 -8.66 -9.52 12.41
CA ILE A 312 -8.88 -9.47 10.98
C ILE A 312 -10.38 -9.45 10.69
N ASP A 313 -10.84 -8.51 9.88
CA ASP A 313 -12.24 -8.42 9.47
C ASP A 313 -12.37 -8.05 8.00
N ILE A 314 -13.54 -8.34 7.42
CA ILE A 314 -13.88 -7.98 6.04
C ILE A 314 -15.18 -7.19 6.01
N GLU A 315 -15.22 -6.13 5.21
CA GLU A 315 -16.42 -5.38 4.88
C GLU A 315 -16.72 -5.49 3.39
N VAL A 316 -17.83 -6.15 3.06
CA VAL A 316 -18.39 -6.16 1.70
C VAL A 316 -19.55 -5.19 1.67
N PHE A 317 -19.33 -3.98 1.16
CA PHE A 317 -20.30 -2.90 1.17
C PHE A 317 -21.04 -2.75 -0.18
N ASP A 318 -22.22 -2.12 -0.16
CA ASP A 318 -22.95 -1.80 -1.38
C ASP A 318 -22.38 -0.54 -2.03
N GLY A 319 -21.40 -0.70 -2.89
CA GLY A 319 -20.66 0.35 -3.58
C GLY A 319 -19.82 -0.21 -4.71
N GLU A 320 -19.22 0.69 -5.46
CA GLU A 320 -18.26 0.43 -6.53
C GLU A 320 -16.84 0.38 -5.98
N HIS A 321 -15.84 0.72 -6.82
CA HIS A 321 -14.43 0.85 -6.42
C HIS A 321 -14.23 2.11 -5.56
N ALA A 322 -14.44 2.01 -4.25
CA ALA A 322 -14.47 3.12 -3.32
C ALA A 322 -13.97 2.74 -1.92
N PHE A 323 -13.74 3.74 -1.08
CA PHE A 323 -13.48 3.58 0.34
C PHE A 323 -14.80 3.61 1.13
N SER A 324 -14.95 2.72 2.13
CA SER A 324 -16.12 2.70 3.02
C SER A 324 -15.76 3.20 4.41
N GLU A 325 -16.47 4.22 4.89
CA GLU A 325 -16.31 4.72 6.26
C GLU A 325 -17.03 3.85 7.29
N LYS A 326 -17.99 3.04 6.86
CA LYS A 326 -18.94 2.34 7.73
C LYS A 326 -18.29 1.57 8.88
N LYS A 327 -17.21 0.80 8.58
CA LYS A 327 -16.41 0.11 9.59
C LYS A 327 -15.07 0.83 9.88
N ALA A 328 -14.58 1.65 8.97
CA ALA A 328 -13.22 2.19 9.01
C ALA A 328 -12.94 2.99 10.29
N PHE A 329 -13.78 3.96 10.62
CA PHE A 329 -13.57 4.81 11.80
C PHE A 329 -13.62 4.01 13.10
N SER A 330 -14.60 3.12 13.24
CA SER A 330 -14.71 2.25 14.43
C SER A 330 -13.53 1.28 14.55
N TRP A 331 -13.01 0.79 13.40
CA TRP A 331 -11.83 -0.08 13.36
C TRP A 331 -10.59 0.64 13.85
N ILE A 332 -10.30 1.82 13.30
CA ILE A 332 -9.16 2.63 13.73
C ILE A 332 -9.28 3.00 15.20
N LYS A 333 -10.45 3.47 15.65
CA LYS A 333 -10.70 3.83 17.07
C LYS A 333 -10.50 2.65 18.04
N ARG A 334 -10.79 1.42 17.59
CA ARG A 334 -10.61 0.22 18.43
C ARG A 334 -9.14 -0.14 18.60
N TRP A 335 -8.32 0.07 17.58
CA TRP A 335 -6.99 -0.53 17.51
C TRP A 335 -5.82 0.46 17.54
N LEU A 336 -6.09 1.75 17.41
CA LEU A 336 -5.08 2.81 17.43
C LEU A 336 -5.31 3.81 18.56
#